data_d192884d87909192a47de068c4afed62
#
_entry.id   d192884d87909192a47de068c4afed62
#
_cell.length_a   1.000
_cell.length_b   1.000
_cell.length_c   1.000
_cell.angle_alpha   90.00
_cell.angle_beta   90.00
_cell.angle_gamma   90.00
#
_symmetry.space_group_name_H-M   'P 1'
#
loop_
_entity.id
_entity.type
_entity.pdbx_description
1 polymer ?
#
loop_
_entity_poly.entity_id
_entity_poly.type
_entity_poly.pdbx_seq_one_letter_code
_entity_poly.pdbx_strand_id
1 'polypeptide(L)'
;MSQAIAAVPVPNLKPGTEIATTPVRAPGARYFESETPYPVLKPRGTTKVVRKPVIVIDPGHGGSDPGTIGVKGTHEKTITTKAANELAARLRRSGRYTVILTRTTDSYVDHDDRLRIARVGQADLFISIHADSAGKHAKGATVYTLADRAKGRQKRIVNNQNWILDVDLSAQSDPVGDILVDLAQRKTKSQSDAFAEILLNELSGRVDLIGNSHRRAGYYVLLAPDVPAILLELGYLSNKEDEKRLKTKAYRDKITAGVERAIDAYMAQR
;
A
#
# COMPACT_ATOMS: atom_id res chain seq x y z
N MET A 1 6.62 0.05 48.52
CA MET A 1 7.79 0.94 48.74
C MET A 1 8.37 1.25 47.36
N SER A 2 8.06 2.45 46.85
CA SER A 2 8.49 2.89 45.52
C SER A 2 9.66 3.86 45.72
N GLN A 3 10.83 3.52 45.17
CA GLN A 3 11.98 4.43 45.21
C GLN A 3 11.92 5.38 44.04
N ALA A 4 11.85 6.66 44.33
CA ALA A 4 11.94 7.76 43.39
C ALA A 4 13.40 7.93 42.94
N ILE A 5 13.61 7.93 41.63
CA ILE A 5 14.90 8.27 41.01
C ILE A 5 14.98 9.80 40.94
N ALA A 6 15.98 10.37 41.62
CA ALA A 6 16.24 11.80 41.64
C ALA A 6 16.75 12.29 40.27
N ALA A 7 16.15 13.35 39.75
CA ALA A 7 16.58 14.03 38.54
C ALA A 7 17.91 14.81 38.78
N VAL A 8 18.87 14.63 37.86
CA VAL A 8 20.11 15.39 37.85
C VAL A 8 19.84 16.78 37.25
N PRO A 9 20.27 17.88 37.91
CA PRO A 9 20.02 19.22 37.39
C PRO A 9 20.89 19.54 36.18
N VAL A 10 20.26 20.07 35.12
CA VAL A 10 20.91 20.59 33.93
C VAL A 10 21.43 22.00 34.21
N PRO A 11 22.70 22.34 33.90
CA PRO A 11 23.22 23.68 34.11
C PRO A 11 22.60 24.68 33.12
N ASN A 12 22.16 25.81 33.68
CA ASN A 12 21.55 26.93 32.96
C ASN A 12 22.63 27.70 32.17
N LEU A 13 22.73 27.52 30.86
CA LEU A 13 23.62 28.30 30.00
C LEU A 13 22.95 29.61 29.57
N LYS A 14 23.59 30.73 29.85
CA LYS A 14 23.15 32.07 29.39
C LYS A 14 23.30 32.17 27.87
N PRO A 15 22.39 32.85 27.16
CA PRO A 15 22.54 33.08 25.70
C PRO A 15 23.68 34.07 25.44
N GLY A 16 24.62 33.69 24.57
CA GLY A 16 25.64 34.58 24.05
C GLY A 16 27.12 34.19 24.26
N THR A 17 27.41 32.92 24.66
CA THR A 17 28.80 32.49 24.76
C THR A 17 29.25 31.79 23.47
N GLU A 18 29.98 32.48 22.60
CA GLU A 18 30.73 31.85 21.49
C GLU A 18 31.77 30.88 22.07
N ILE A 19 31.65 29.59 21.72
CA ILE A 19 32.67 28.60 22.04
C ILE A 19 33.74 28.68 20.96
N ALA A 20 34.85 29.34 21.27
CA ALA A 20 36.05 29.30 20.43
C ALA A 20 36.63 27.90 20.39
N THR A 21 36.52 27.22 19.23
CA THR A 21 37.12 25.91 18.97
C THR A 21 38.59 26.07 18.56
N THR A 22 39.44 26.52 19.47
CA THR A 22 40.89 26.37 19.33
C THR A 22 41.34 25.18 20.17
N PRO A 23 41.97 24.15 19.60
CA PRO A 23 42.47 23.04 20.40
C PRO A 23 43.66 23.53 21.23
N VAL A 24 43.55 23.45 22.56
CA VAL A 24 44.64 23.70 23.49
C VAL A 24 45.69 22.60 23.31
N ARG A 25 46.84 22.95 22.79
CA ARG A 25 47.98 22.06 22.56
C ARG A 25 48.63 21.75 23.92
N ALA A 26 48.52 20.53 24.40
CA ALA A 26 49.25 20.05 25.54
C ALA A 26 50.77 19.90 25.21
N PRO A 27 51.71 20.48 25.97
CA PRO A 27 53.12 20.31 25.69
C PRO A 27 53.57 18.89 26.11
N GLY A 28 54.12 18.13 25.15
CA GLY A 28 54.84 16.89 25.43
C GLY A 28 54.27 15.59 24.83
N ALA A 29 53.17 15.62 24.08
CA ALA A 29 52.67 14.44 23.39
C ALA A 29 53.49 14.14 22.12
N ARG A 30 54.35 13.09 22.20
CA ARG A 30 55.01 12.52 21.00
C ARG A 30 53.95 11.66 20.30
N TYR A 31 53.48 12.08 19.13
CA TYR A 31 52.69 11.23 18.23
C TYR A 31 53.65 10.18 17.64
N PHE A 32 53.44 8.91 17.96
CA PHE A 32 53.99 7.84 17.16
C PHE A 32 53.15 7.78 15.88
N GLU A 33 53.73 8.22 14.77
CA GLU A 33 53.23 7.91 13.43
C GLU A 33 53.42 6.39 13.24
N SER A 34 52.37 5.63 13.51
CA SER A 34 52.32 4.23 13.15
C SER A 34 51.94 4.16 11.67
N GLU A 35 52.91 3.90 10.82
CA GLU A 35 52.71 3.65 9.38
C GLU A 35 52.08 2.25 9.11
N THR A 36 51.41 1.64 10.05
CA THR A 36 50.63 0.45 9.77
C THR A 36 49.26 0.86 9.29
N PRO A 37 48.90 0.64 8.01
CA PRO A 37 47.54 0.87 7.57
C PRO A 37 46.61 0.00 8.37
N TYR A 38 45.71 0.62 9.14
CA TYR A 38 44.64 -0.12 9.82
C TYR A 38 43.95 -0.99 8.78
N PRO A 39 43.76 -2.31 9.04
CA PRO A 39 43.02 -3.14 8.12
C PRO A 39 41.61 -2.52 7.98
N VAL A 40 41.32 -1.98 6.81
CA VAL A 40 39.98 -1.53 6.45
C VAL A 40 39.12 -2.78 6.53
N LEU A 41 38.36 -2.92 7.61
CA LEU A 41 37.33 -3.95 7.72
C LEU A 41 36.43 -3.75 6.50
N LYS A 42 36.56 -4.62 5.51
CA LYS A 42 35.58 -4.71 4.43
C LYS A 42 34.22 -4.82 5.11
N PRO A 43 33.23 -3.97 4.78
CA PRO A 43 31.93 -4.08 5.38
C PRO A 43 31.49 -5.53 5.17
N ARG A 44 31.27 -6.26 6.27
CA ARG A 44 30.64 -7.58 6.22
C ARG A 44 29.38 -7.38 5.40
N GLY A 45 29.30 -8.03 4.24
CA GLY A 45 28.13 -7.95 3.39
C GLY A 45 26.93 -8.25 4.28
N THR A 46 26.15 -7.22 4.58
CA THR A 46 24.84 -7.40 5.20
C THR A 46 24.05 -8.19 4.19
N THR A 47 23.88 -9.47 4.44
CA THR A 47 22.93 -10.28 3.69
C THR A 47 21.60 -9.60 3.89
N LYS A 48 21.18 -8.81 2.91
CA LYS A 48 19.87 -8.14 2.92
C LYS A 48 18.89 -9.28 2.98
N VAL A 49 18.27 -9.51 4.13
CA VAL A 49 17.18 -10.48 4.26
C VAL A 49 16.08 -9.93 3.37
N VAL A 50 15.97 -10.51 2.17
CA VAL A 50 14.96 -10.10 1.19
C VAL A 50 13.65 -10.68 1.71
N ARG A 51 12.83 -9.83 2.35
CA ARG A 51 11.48 -10.23 2.74
C ARG A 51 10.64 -10.49 1.49
N LYS A 52 9.73 -11.46 1.55
CA LYS A 52 8.75 -11.65 0.48
C LYS A 52 7.86 -10.41 0.39
N PRO A 53 7.59 -9.89 -0.82
CA PRO A 53 6.63 -8.80 -0.97
C PRO A 53 5.27 -9.17 -0.39
N VAL A 54 4.62 -8.20 0.26
CA VAL A 54 3.31 -8.36 0.90
C VAL A 54 2.23 -7.84 -0.03
N ILE A 55 1.31 -8.72 -0.43
CA ILE A 55 0.15 -8.38 -1.24
C ILE A 55 -1.08 -8.44 -0.34
N VAL A 56 -1.75 -7.29 -0.18
CA VAL A 56 -3.04 -7.23 0.51
C VAL A 56 -4.16 -7.25 -0.52
N ILE A 57 -5.07 -8.20 -0.37
CA ILE A 57 -6.25 -8.36 -1.22
C ILE A 57 -7.46 -8.02 -0.39
N ASP A 58 -8.28 -7.11 -0.88
CA ASP A 58 -9.46 -6.59 -0.22
C ASP A 58 -10.72 -7.02 -0.99
N PRO A 59 -11.45 -8.06 -0.56
CA PRO A 59 -12.75 -8.34 -1.13
C PRO A 59 -13.74 -7.26 -0.69
N GLY A 60 -14.21 -6.44 -1.63
CA GLY A 60 -15.17 -5.37 -1.37
C GLY A 60 -16.43 -5.89 -0.69
N HIS A 61 -17.11 -5.01 0.07
CA HIS A 61 -18.34 -5.32 0.81
C HIS A 61 -18.20 -6.44 1.84
N GLY A 62 -19.30 -7.09 2.24
CA GLY A 62 -19.29 -8.21 3.18
C GLY A 62 -20.26 -8.02 4.35
N GLY A 63 -20.67 -9.10 4.97
CA GLY A 63 -21.62 -9.11 6.09
C GLY A 63 -22.95 -8.47 5.73
N SER A 64 -23.31 -7.40 6.44
CA SER A 64 -24.56 -6.62 6.21
C SER A 64 -24.54 -5.82 4.92
N ASP A 65 -23.36 -5.57 4.33
CA ASP A 65 -23.23 -4.84 3.06
C ASP A 65 -23.16 -5.83 1.88
N PRO A 66 -24.24 -5.99 1.10
CA PRO A 66 -24.25 -6.88 -0.05
C PRO A 66 -23.46 -6.36 -1.25
N GLY A 67 -23.13 -5.05 -1.28
CA GLY A 67 -22.70 -4.34 -2.47
C GLY A 67 -23.82 -4.25 -3.51
N THR A 68 -23.44 -4.10 -4.76
CA THR A 68 -24.40 -4.13 -5.89
C THR A 68 -25.13 -5.47 -5.95
N ILE A 69 -26.45 -5.38 -6.17
CA ILE A 69 -27.29 -6.55 -6.46
C ILE A 69 -27.44 -6.64 -7.97
N GLY A 70 -26.93 -7.69 -8.56
CA GLY A 70 -26.94 -7.94 -9.99
C GLY A 70 -28.34 -8.14 -10.56
N VAL A 71 -28.44 -8.13 -11.89
CA VAL A 71 -29.71 -8.26 -12.64
C VAL A 71 -30.44 -9.57 -12.29
N LYS A 72 -29.74 -10.61 -11.90
CA LYS A 72 -30.25 -11.93 -11.48
C LYS A 72 -30.15 -12.17 -9.98
N GLY A 73 -30.04 -11.11 -9.18
CA GLY A 73 -29.98 -11.17 -7.73
C GLY A 73 -28.62 -11.61 -7.14
N THR A 74 -27.56 -11.59 -7.92
CA THR A 74 -26.21 -11.91 -7.43
C THR A 74 -25.69 -10.77 -6.58
N HIS A 75 -25.31 -11.01 -5.34
CA HIS A 75 -24.69 -10.03 -4.47
C HIS A 75 -23.20 -9.86 -4.83
N GLU A 76 -22.75 -8.64 -4.91
CA GLU A 76 -21.35 -8.29 -5.21
C GLU A 76 -20.38 -8.95 -4.21
N LYS A 77 -20.67 -8.88 -2.91
CA LYS A 77 -19.84 -9.49 -1.87
C LYS A 77 -19.54 -10.97 -2.13
N THR A 78 -20.46 -11.71 -2.77
CA THR A 78 -20.27 -13.12 -3.11
C THR A 78 -19.23 -13.30 -4.22
N ILE A 79 -19.22 -12.42 -5.21
CA ILE A 79 -18.27 -12.45 -6.32
C ILE A 79 -16.90 -12.02 -5.84
N THR A 80 -16.83 -10.91 -5.10
CA THR A 80 -15.57 -10.35 -4.57
C THR A 80 -14.87 -11.32 -3.64
N THR A 81 -15.62 -11.98 -2.73
CA THR A 81 -15.09 -13.02 -1.83
C THR A 81 -14.52 -14.21 -2.61
N LYS A 82 -15.22 -14.70 -3.62
CA LYS A 82 -14.73 -15.82 -4.43
C LYS A 82 -13.46 -15.46 -5.19
N ALA A 83 -13.46 -14.31 -5.87
CA ALA A 83 -12.31 -13.86 -6.66
C ALA A 83 -11.09 -13.58 -5.78
N ALA A 84 -11.27 -12.93 -4.62
CA ALA A 84 -10.20 -12.66 -3.68
C ALA A 84 -9.58 -13.94 -3.11
N ASN A 85 -10.40 -14.92 -2.72
CA ASN A 85 -9.91 -16.21 -2.24
C ASN A 85 -9.18 -17.01 -3.34
N GLU A 86 -9.69 -16.99 -4.57
CA GLU A 86 -9.05 -17.63 -5.72
C GLU A 86 -7.69 -16.99 -6.03
N LEU A 87 -7.60 -15.65 -6.01
CA LEU A 87 -6.34 -14.93 -6.18
C LEU A 87 -5.36 -15.22 -5.02
N ALA A 88 -5.83 -15.13 -3.78
CA ALA A 88 -5.00 -15.42 -2.62
C ALA A 88 -4.43 -16.85 -2.64
N ALA A 89 -5.26 -17.84 -2.99
CA ALA A 89 -4.81 -19.22 -3.12
C ALA A 89 -3.76 -19.39 -4.22
N ARG A 90 -3.91 -18.68 -5.34
CA ARG A 90 -2.97 -18.67 -6.45
C ARG A 90 -1.63 -18.08 -6.04
N LEU A 91 -1.61 -16.91 -5.42
CA LEU A 91 -0.39 -16.24 -4.96
C LEU A 91 0.31 -17.02 -3.84
N ARG A 92 -0.44 -17.63 -2.92
CA ARG A 92 0.14 -18.47 -1.85
C ARG A 92 0.81 -19.72 -2.42
N ARG A 93 0.20 -20.39 -3.42
CA ARG A 93 0.81 -21.55 -4.08
C ARG A 93 2.12 -21.21 -4.80
N SER A 94 2.26 -20.00 -5.31
CA SER A 94 3.51 -19.57 -5.95
C SER A 94 4.69 -19.48 -4.97
N GLY A 95 4.40 -19.33 -3.68
CA GLY A 95 5.42 -19.18 -2.63
C GLY A 95 6.23 -17.89 -2.68
N ARG A 96 5.96 -16.99 -3.65
CA ARG A 96 6.72 -15.75 -3.88
C ARG A 96 6.30 -14.60 -2.97
N TYR A 97 5.07 -14.63 -2.45
CA TYR A 97 4.43 -13.51 -1.76
C TYR A 97 3.94 -13.88 -0.36
N THR A 98 3.92 -12.92 0.53
CA THR A 98 3.08 -12.94 1.72
C THR A 98 1.72 -12.37 1.35
N VAL A 99 0.63 -13.10 1.64
CA VAL A 99 -0.72 -12.70 1.20
C VAL A 99 -1.63 -12.51 2.39
N ILE A 100 -2.17 -11.30 2.52
CA ILE A 100 -3.13 -10.90 3.56
C ILE A 100 -4.48 -10.63 2.88
N LEU A 101 -5.57 -11.10 3.46
CA LEU A 101 -6.93 -10.75 3.07
C LEU A 101 -7.51 -9.82 4.13
N THR A 102 -8.20 -8.76 3.73
CA THR A 102 -8.87 -7.86 4.70
C THR A 102 -10.02 -8.56 5.42
N ARG A 103 -10.65 -9.54 4.76
CA ARG A 103 -11.60 -10.50 5.36
C ARG A 103 -11.48 -11.85 4.69
N THR A 104 -11.70 -12.91 5.45
CA THR A 104 -11.66 -14.31 4.98
C THR A 104 -13.03 -14.95 4.95
N THR A 105 -14.01 -14.35 5.61
CA THR A 105 -15.40 -14.79 5.74
C THR A 105 -16.35 -13.71 5.21
N ASP A 106 -17.66 -14.00 5.21
CA ASP A 106 -18.69 -12.99 4.91
C ASP A 106 -18.94 -12.09 6.13
N SER A 107 -17.94 -11.27 6.47
CA SER A 107 -17.98 -10.29 7.53
C SER A 107 -17.89 -8.88 6.95
N TYR A 108 -18.52 -7.91 7.62
CA TYR A 108 -18.34 -6.49 7.31
C TYR A 108 -16.99 -6.02 7.86
N VAL A 109 -16.24 -5.31 7.03
CA VAL A 109 -15.01 -4.61 7.42
C VAL A 109 -15.16 -3.16 6.94
N ASP A 110 -15.04 -2.21 7.84
CA ASP A 110 -15.15 -0.82 7.45
C ASP A 110 -13.94 -0.33 6.62
N HIS A 111 -14.09 0.84 6.02
CA HIS A 111 -13.06 1.34 5.11
C HIS A 111 -11.74 1.69 5.82
N ASP A 112 -11.80 2.18 7.07
CA ASP A 112 -10.62 2.52 7.86
C ASP A 112 -9.85 1.27 8.24
N ASP A 113 -10.55 0.20 8.64
CA ASP A 113 -9.92 -1.06 8.96
C ASP A 113 -9.25 -1.71 7.74
N ARG A 114 -9.85 -1.60 6.54
CA ARG A 114 -9.20 -2.08 5.29
C ARG A 114 -7.85 -1.41 5.06
N LEU A 115 -7.81 -0.09 5.21
CA LEU A 115 -6.57 0.68 5.08
C LEU A 115 -5.58 0.35 6.20
N ARG A 116 -6.07 0.21 7.45
CA ARG A 116 -5.23 -0.15 8.60
C ARG A 116 -4.58 -1.52 8.42
N ILE A 117 -5.33 -2.52 7.93
CA ILE A 117 -4.80 -3.86 7.62
C ILE A 117 -3.67 -3.77 6.59
N ALA A 118 -3.84 -2.97 5.52
CA ALA A 118 -2.82 -2.80 4.50
C ALA A 118 -1.52 -2.19 5.08
N ARG A 119 -1.64 -1.16 5.92
CA ARG A 119 -0.49 -0.49 6.51
C ARG A 119 0.20 -1.33 7.58
N VAL A 120 -0.54 -1.87 8.55
CA VAL A 120 0.02 -2.76 9.60
C VAL A 120 0.69 -3.97 8.96
N GLY A 121 0.12 -4.48 7.88
CA GLY A 121 0.72 -5.55 7.08
C GLY A 121 1.93 -5.13 6.26
N GLN A 122 2.31 -3.86 6.26
CA GLN A 122 3.38 -3.30 5.42
C GLN A 122 3.24 -3.72 3.95
N ALA A 123 2.05 -3.49 3.39
CA ALA A 123 1.72 -3.91 2.03
C ALA A 123 2.62 -3.24 0.99
N ASP A 124 3.21 -4.04 0.11
CA ASP A 124 3.89 -3.55 -1.09
C ASP A 124 2.90 -3.24 -2.21
N LEU A 125 1.69 -3.82 -2.13
CA LEU A 125 0.59 -3.59 -3.05
C LEU A 125 -0.74 -3.94 -2.37
N PHE A 126 -1.73 -3.06 -2.53
CA PHE A 126 -3.12 -3.26 -2.10
C PHE A 126 -4.04 -3.37 -3.33
N ILE A 127 -4.86 -4.42 -3.38
CA ILE A 127 -5.80 -4.67 -4.48
C ILE A 127 -7.21 -4.84 -3.90
N SER A 128 -8.07 -3.83 -4.06
CA SER A 128 -9.49 -3.94 -3.75
C SER A 128 -10.23 -4.53 -4.94
N ILE A 129 -11.05 -5.55 -4.70
CA ILE A 129 -11.78 -6.29 -5.73
C ILE A 129 -13.26 -5.99 -5.63
N HIS A 130 -13.85 -5.54 -6.72
CA HIS A 130 -15.23 -5.13 -6.85
C HIS A 130 -15.91 -5.69 -8.10
N ALA A 131 -17.23 -5.55 -8.19
CA ALA A 131 -18.05 -5.90 -9.35
C ALA A 131 -19.33 -5.05 -9.33
N ASP A 132 -19.16 -3.75 -9.43
CA ASP A 132 -20.17 -2.73 -9.16
C ASP A 132 -21.26 -2.64 -10.26
N SER A 133 -22.02 -1.59 -10.19
CA SER A 133 -23.05 -1.21 -11.14
C SER A 133 -22.61 0.00 -11.97
N ALA A 134 -22.88 -0.05 -13.26
CA ALA A 134 -22.70 1.10 -14.15
C ALA A 134 -23.87 1.15 -15.14
N GLY A 135 -23.84 2.09 -16.09
CA GLY A 135 -24.86 2.17 -17.14
C GLY A 135 -25.07 0.84 -17.85
N LYS A 136 -26.28 0.57 -18.35
CA LYS A 136 -26.72 -0.74 -18.91
C LYS A 136 -25.78 -1.35 -19.97
N HIS A 137 -24.98 -0.52 -20.61
CA HIS A 137 -24.03 -0.93 -21.66
C HIS A 137 -22.59 -1.12 -21.13
N ALA A 138 -22.34 -0.80 -19.86
CA ALA A 138 -21.03 -1.04 -19.25
C ALA A 138 -20.79 -2.54 -19.16
N LYS A 139 -19.61 -2.98 -19.65
CA LYS A 139 -19.22 -4.37 -19.69
C LYS A 139 -17.69 -4.48 -19.66
N GLY A 140 -17.19 -5.47 -18.94
CA GLY A 140 -15.76 -5.78 -18.86
C GLY A 140 -15.04 -5.14 -17.68
N ALA A 141 -13.80 -5.56 -17.47
CA ALA A 141 -13.02 -5.13 -16.32
C ALA A 141 -12.54 -3.68 -16.43
N THR A 142 -12.35 -3.04 -15.28
CA THR A 142 -11.88 -1.65 -15.13
C THR A 142 -10.95 -1.56 -13.93
N VAL A 143 -9.89 -0.78 -14.05
CA VAL A 143 -8.98 -0.48 -12.94
C VAL A 143 -9.09 0.99 -12.55
N TYR A 144 -9.20 1.24 -11.26
CA TYR A 144 -9.21 2.59 -10.71
C TYR A 144 -7.95 2.84 -9.87
N THR A 145 -7.36 4.02 -10.06
CA THR A 145 -6.33 4.61 -9.20
C THR A 145 -6.82 5.91 -8.59
N LEU A 146 -6.11 6.43 -7.59
CA LEU A 146 -6.52 7.61 -6.85
C LEU A 146 -6.54 8.86 -7.74
N ALA A 147 -7.66 9.59 -7.75
CA ALA A 147 -7.80 10.86 -8.43
C ALA A 147 -7.13 12.01 -7.67
N ASP A 148 -6.51 12.96 -8.38
CA ASP A 148 -5.83 14.12 -7.78
C ASP A 148 -6.75 14.96 -6.89
N ARG A 149 -8.05 15.07 -7.24
CA ARG A 149 -9.06 15.76 -6.41
C ARG A 149 -9.28 15.14 -5.02
N ALA A 150 -8.79 13.92 -4.77
CA ALA A 150 -8.92 13.24 -3.48
C ALA A 150 -7.80 13.57 -2.48
N LYS A 151 -6.77 14.33 -2.89
CA LYS A 151 -5.61 14.69 -2.03
C LYS A 151 -6.02 15.35 -0.72
N GLY A 152 -7.03 16.20 -0.71
CA GLY A 152 -7.53 16.83 0.50
C GLY A 152 -8.16 15.85 1.50
N ARG A 153 -8.78 14.75 1.03
CA ARG A 153 -9.27 13.66 1.91
C ARG A 153 -8.13 12.80 2.41
N GLN A 154 -7.17 12.52 1.57
CA GLN A 154 -5.96 11.77 1.94
C GLN A 154 -5.18 12.50 3.06
N LYS A 155 -4.97 13.82 2.94
CA LYS A 155 -4.34 14.63 3.99
C LYS A 155 -5.12 14.58 5.30
N ARG A 156 -6.47 14.60 5.27
CA ARG A 156 -7.30 14.47 6.48
C ARG A 156 -7.14 13.12 7.16
N ILE A 157 -7.05 12.03 6.40
CA ILE A 157 -6.82 10.69 6.96
C ILE A 157 -5.45 10.62 7.65
N VAL A 158 -4.40 11.16 7.02
CA VAL A 158 -3.07 11.24 7.63
C VAL A 158 -3.13 11.96 8.98
N ASN A 159 -3.80 13.10 9.03
CA ASN A 159 -3.86 13.92 10.25
C ASN A 159 -4.74 13.30 11.33
N ASN A 160 -5.88 12.69 10.98
CA ASN A 160 -6.85 12.19 11.96
C ASN A 160 -6.48 10.83 12.55
N GLN A 161 -5.71 10.02 11.84
CA GLN A 161 -5.39 8.66 12.27
C GLN A 161 -3.98 8.53 12.84
N ASN A 162 -3.30 9.65 13.11
CA ASN A 162 -1.89 9.64 13.52
C ASN A 162 -1.05 8.72 12.61
N TRP A 163 -1.32 8.78 11.33
CA TRP A 163 -0.63 7.98 10.33
C TRP A 163 0.77 8.52 10.15
N ILE A 164 1.60 8.16 11.08
CA ILE A 164 3.02 8.44 11.06
C ILE A 164 3.59 7.57 9.95
N LEU A 165 3.86 8.16 8.81
CA LEU A 165 4.98 7.73 7.97
C LEU A 165 6.15 7.59 8.96
N ASP A 166 7.08 6.65 8.85
CA ASP A 166 8.22 6.45 9.78
C ASP A 166 8.99 7.74 10.17
N VAL A 167 8.35 8.87 10.12
CA VAL A 167 8.77 10.21 10.45
C VAL A 167 7.86 10.69 11.58
N ASP A 168 8.43 11.00 12.72
CA ASP A 168 7.70 11.57 13.85
C ASP A 168 7.16 12.97 13.49
N LEU A 169 5.92 13.01 13.01
CA LEU A 169 5.19 14.24 12.68
C LEU A 169 4.48 14.84 13.90
N SER A 170 4.63 14.26 15.09
CA SER A 170 3.96 14.70 16.31
C SER A 170 4.51 16.03 16.86
N ALA A 171 5.69 16.43 16.42
CA ALA A 171 6.31 17.68 16.79
C ALA A 171 6.23 18.70 15.65
N GLN A 172 5.09 19.42 15.57
CA GLN A 172 4.90 20.66 14.81
C GLN A 172 4.28 20.52 13.40
N SER A 173 3.53 21.56 13.02
CA SER A 173 3.23 22.02 11.66
C SER A 173 4.54 22.35 10.90
N ASP A 174 5.40 21.35 10.70
CA ASP A 174 6.67 21.53 10.04
C ASP A 174 6.45 21.46 8.51
N PRO A 175 6.81 22.52 7.77
CA PRO A 175 6.79 22.51 6.31
C PRO A 175 7.54 21.32 5.69
N VAL A 176 8.56 20.80 6.38
CA VAL A 176 9.32 19.62 5.96
C VAL A 176 8.47 18.35 6.01
N GLY A 177 7.68 18.17 7.06
CA GLY A 177 6.75 17.04 7.19
C GLY A 177 5.71 17.01 6.06
N ASP A 178 5.10 18.16 5.74
CA ASP A 178 4.14 18.29 4.63
C ASP A 178 4.79 17.94 3.27
N ILE A 179 6.04 18.34 3.04
CA ILE A 179 6.80 18.01 1.82
C ILE A 179 7.07 16.50 1.73
N LEU A 180 7.47 15.86 2.82
CA LEU A 180 7.74 14.43 2.86
C LEU A 180 6.47 13.61 2.61
N VAL A 181 5.34 14.00 3.17
CA VAL A 181 4.03 13.40 2.91
C VAL A 181 3.65 13.55 1.44
N ASP A 182 3.79 14.73 0.84
CA ASP A 182 3.47 14.95 -0.57
C ASP A 182 4.37 14.11 -1.50
N LEU A 183 5.65 14.00 -1.19
CA LEU A 183 6.59 13.16 -1.95
C LEU A 183 6.22 11.66 -1.84
N ALA A 184 5.89 11.17 -0.66
CA ALA A 184 5.44 9.81 -0.45
C ALA A 184 4.16 9.51 -1.24
N GLN A 185 3.18 10.41 -1.18
CA GLN A 185 1.93 10.30 -1.93
C GLN A 185 2.15 10.30 -3.45
N ARG A 186 3.03 11.15 -3.97
CA ARG A 186 3.36 11.16 -5.41
C ARG A 186 4.01 9.87 -5.85
N LYS A 187 4.95 9.34 -5.05
CA LYS A 187 5.59 8.06 -5.31
C LYS A 187 4.55 6.92 -5.33
N THR A 188 3.72 6.84 -4.29
CA THR A 188 2.67 5.82 -4.14
C THR A 188 1.67 5.87 -5.31
N LYS A 189 1.26 7.08 -5.72
CA LYS A 189 0.38 7.26 -6.87
C LYS A 189 1.02 6.78 -8.17
N SER A 190 2.26 7.16 -8.43
CA SER A 190 3.00 6.71 -9.62
C SER A 190 3.13 5.18 -9.66
N GLN A 191 3.38 4.55 -8.52
CA GLN A 191 3.44 3.09 -8.39
C GLN A 191 2.08 2.43 -8.64
N SER A 192 0.99 3.03 -8.16
CA SER A 192 -0.38 2.55 -8.42
C SER A 192 -0.73 2.64 -9.90
N ASP A 193 -0.42 3.78 -10.54
CA ASP A 193 -0.67 3.99 -11.97
C ASP A 193 0.15 2.98 -12.81
N ALA A 194 1.44 2.77 -12.48
CA ALA A 194 2.28 1.79 -13.17
C ALA A 194 1.75 0.35 -13.05
N PHE A 195 1.32 -0.06 -11.85
CA PHE A 195 0.70 -1.37 -11.66
C PHE A 195 -0.61 -1.50 -12.44
N ALA A 196 -1.45 -0.46 -12.46
CA ALA A 196 -2.71 -0.46 -13.22
C ALA A 196 -2.48 -0.68 -14.73
N GLU A 197 -1.46 -0.05 -15.30
CA GLU A 197 -1.09 -0.22 -16.71
C GLU A 197 -0.61 -1.65 -17.00
N ILE A 198 0.27 -2.20 -16.16
CA ILE A 198 0.74 -3.58 -16.28
C ILE A 198 -0.45 -4.55 -16.19
N LEU A 199 -1.36 -4.32 -15.23
CA LEU A 199 -2.53 -5.18 -15.05
C LEU A 199 -3.46 -5.16 -16.26
N LEU A 200 -3.74 -3.99 -16.81
CA LEU A 200 -4.58 -3.88 -18.00
C LEU A 200 -3.95 -4.55 -19.21
N ASN A 201 -2.65 -4.45 -19.39
CA ASN A 201 -1.92 -5.16 -20.44
C ASN A 201 -2.04 -6.69 -20.28
N GLU A 202 -1.91 -7.21 -19.05
CA GLU A 202 -2.06 -8.64 -18.76
C GLU A 202 -3.51 -9.14 -18.91
N LEU A 203 -4.50 -8.30 -18.73
CA LEU A 203 -5.91 -8.64 -18.91
C LEU A 203 -6.35 -8.49 -20.36
N SER A 204 -5.70 -7.64 -21.15
CA SER A 204 -6.03 -7.39 -22.55
C SER A 204 -5.99 -8.69 -23.38
N GLY A 205 -7.02 -8.88 -24.23
CA GLY A 205 -7.18 -10.08 -25.05
C GLY A 205 -7.57 -11.36 -24.29
N ARG A 206 -7.64 -11.33 -22.95
CA ARG A 206 -8.03 -12.48 -22.10
C ARG A 206 -9.43 -12.33 -21.51
N VAL A 207 -9.79 -11.10 -21.19
CA VAL A 207 -11.12 -10.71 -20.72
C VAL A 207 -11.56 -9.43 -21.41
N ASP A 208 -12.86 -9.17 -21.41
CA ASP A 208 -13.37 -7.90 -21.94
C ASP A 208 -12.92 -6.77 -21.02
N LEU A 209 -12.42 -5.68 -21.60
CA LEU A 209 -12.12 -4.44 -20.90
C LEU A 209 -13.09 -3.38 -21.36
N ILE A 210 -13.57 -2.54 -20.45
CA ILE A 210 -14.40 -1.39 -20.83
C ILE A 210 -13.54 -0.32 -21.54
N GLY A 211 -14.13 0.43 -22.46
CA GLY A 211 -13.47 1.61 -23.04
C GLY A 211 -13.00 2.57 -21.92
N ASN A 212 -11.78 3.08 -22.00
CA ASN A 212 -11.11 3.81 -20.93
C ASN A 212 -11.09 2.99 -19.62
N SER A 213 -10.39 1.88 -19.69
CA SER A 213 -10.31 0.88 -18.62
C SER A 213 -9.38 1.26 -17.46
N HIS A 214 -8.47 2.24 -17.63
CA HIS A 214 -7.78 2.89 -16.52
C HIS A 214 -8.48 4.19 -16.16
N ARG A 215 -9.07 4.24 -14.98
CA ARG A 215 -9.83 5.39 -14.50
C ARG A 215 -9.28 5.91 -13.18
N ARG A 216 -9.63 7.15 -12.84
CA ARG A 216 -9.25 7.79 -11.58
C ARG A 216 -10.47 8.18 -10.79
N ALA A 217 -10.52 7.72 -9.54
CA ALA A 217 -11.62 8.00 -8.62
C ALA A 217 -11.12 8.28 -7.20
N GLY A 218 -11.99 8.88 -6.38
CA GLY A 218 -11.67 9.14 -4.98
C GLY A 218 -12.24 8.07 -4.06
N TYR A 219 -12.12 6.80 -4.40
CA TYR A 219 -12.57 5.72 -3.53
C TYR A 219 -11.77 5.70 -2.23
N TYR A 220 -12.46 5.41 -1.12
CA TYR A 220 -11.86 5.48 0.20
C TYR A 220 -10.68 4.52 0.36
N VAL A 221 -10.82 3.32 -0.14
CA VAL A 221 -9.80 2.27 -0.08
C VAL A 221 -8.50 2.58 -0.85
N LEU A 222 -8.50 3.64 -1.67
CA LEU A 222 -7.32 4.12 -2.39
C LEU A 222 -6.59 5.27 -1.65
N LEU A 223 -7.06 5.67 -0.47
CA LEU A 223 -6.55 6.85 0.23
C LEU A 223 -5.31 6.59 1.09
N ALA A 224 -4.79 5.38 1.17
CA ALA A 224 -3.54 5.11 1.87
C ALA A 224 -2.39 5.94 1.23
N PRO A 225 -1.68 6.78 2.01
CA PRO A 225 -0.67 7.68 1.45
C PRO A 225 0.64 6.97 1.08
N ASP A 226 0.89 5.82 1.68
CA ASP A 226 2.16 5.09 1.68
C ASP A 226 2.06 3.67 1.10
N VAL A 227 0.88 3.24 0.67
CA VAL A 227 0.64 1.92 0.09
C VAL A 227 0.15 2.06 -1.35
N PRO A 228 0.89 1.57 -2.36
CA PRO A 228 0.38 1.50 -3.74
C PRO A 228 -0.91 0.71 -3.78
N ALA A 229 -1.97 1.31 -4.34
CA ALA A 229 -3.32 0.75 -4.27
C ALA A 229 -4.06 0.88 -5.61
N ILE A 230 -4.79 -0.15 -5.97
CA ILE A 230 -5.78 -0.13 -7.05
C ILE A 230 -7.13 -0.69 -6.57
N LEU A 231 -8.20 -0.28 -7.25
CA LEU A 231 -9.48 -0.96 -7.20
C LEU A 231 -9.74 -1.59 -8.57
N LEU A 232 -9.96 -2.90 -8.57
CA LEU A 232 -10.25 -3.70 -9.76
C LEU A 232 -11.73 -4.06 -9.79
N GLU A 233 -12.46 -3.48 -10.75
CA GLU A 233 -13.77 -3.97 -11.14
C GLU A 233 -13.60 -5.18 -12.04
N LEU A 234 -14.11 -6.33 -11.63
CA LEU A 234 -14.04 -7.57 -12.43
C LEU A 234 -14.98 -7.55 -13.64
N GLY A 235 -15.95 -6.65 -13.63
CA GLY A 235 -17.05 -6.46 -14.55
C GLY A 235 -18.22 -5.82 -13.82
N TYR A 236 -19.35 -5.68 -14.48
CA TYR A 236 -20.51 -4.96 -13.92
C TYR A 236 -21.71 -5.88 -13.71
N LEU A 237 -22.17 -6.02 -12.47
CA LEU A 237 -23.35 -6.84 -12.14
C LEU A 237 -24.67 -6.26 -12.70
N SER A 238 -24.69 -4.98 -13.10
CA SER A 238 -25.77 -4.38 -13.88
C SER A 238 -25.85 -4.90 -15.33
N ASN A 239 -24.83 -5.61 -15.81
CA ASN A 239 -24.79 -6.24 -17.13
C ASN A 239 -25.01 -7.76 -17.01
N LYS A 240 -26.04 -8.27 -17.72
CA LYS A 240 -26.44 -9.70 -17.64
C LYS A 240 -25.33 -10.67 -18.06
N GLU A 241 -24.47 -10.27 -19.02
CA GLU A 241 -23.38 -11.12 -19.49
C GLU A 241 -22.24 -11.15 -18.50
N ASP A 242 -21.85 -9.99 -17.94
CA ASP A 242 -20.83 -9.93 -16.92
C ASP A 242 -21.27 -10.68 -15.67
N GLU A 243 -22.51 -10.48 -15.18
CA GLU A 243 -23.04 -11.23 -14.06
C GLU A 243 -22.98 -12.74 -14.30
N LYS A 244 -23.38 -13.21 -15.51
CA LYS A 244 -23.31 -14.63 -15.88
C LYS A 244 -21.87 -15.15 -15.83
N ARG A 245 -20.92 -14.40 -16.40
CA ARG A 245 -19.50 -14.78 -16.47
C ARG A 245 -18.83 -14.77 -15.09
N LEU A 246 -19.07 -13.72 -14.30
CA LEU A 246 -18.50 -13.55 -12.94
C LEU A 246 -18.91 -14.67 -11.98
N LYS A 247 -20.08 -15.27 -12.18
CA LYS A 247 -20.53 -16.45 -11.41
C LYS A 247 -19.72 -17.70 -11.71
N THR A 248 -19.05 -17.79 -12.88
CA THR A 248 -18.27 -18.94 -13.26
C THR A 248 -16.84 -18.87 -12.73
N LYS A 249 -16.36 -19.98 -12.18
CA LYS A 249 -14.96 -20.09 -11.75
C LYS A 249 -13.99 -19.87 -12.92
N ALA A 250 -14.32 -20.42 -14.08
CA ALA A 250 -13.48 -20.33 -15.26
C ALA A 250 -13.18 -18.88 -15.70
N TYR A 251 -14.16 -17.98 -15.57
CA TYR A 251 -13.95 -16.57 -15.89
C TYR A 251 -13.13 -15.85 -14.81
N ARG A 252 -13.43 -16.10 -13.53
CA ARG A 252 -12.65 -15.55 -12.43
C ARG A 252 -11.20 -16.06 -12.45
N ASP A 253 -10.96 -17.33 -12.82
CA ASP A 253 -9.61 -17.87 -13.00
C ASP A 253 -8.82 -17.12 -14.09
N LYS A 254 -9.47 -16.73 -15.20
CA LYS A 254 -8.81 -15.91 -16.24
C LYS A 254 -8.35 -14.57 -15.70
N ILE A 255 -9.21 -13.88 -14.93
CA ILE A 255 -8.88 -12.59 -14.32
C ILE A 255 -7.77 -12.76 -13.28
N THR A 256 -7.95 -13.67 -12.32
CA THR A 256 -6.97 -13.86 -11.23
C THR A 256 -5.61 -14.33 -11.73
N ALA A 257 -5.56 -15.11 -12.82
CA ALA A 257 -4.31 -15.44 -13.48
C ALA A 257 -3.65 -14.22 -14.14
N GLY A 258 -4.43 -13.31 -14.72
CA GLY A 258 -3.92 -12.04 -15.24
C GLY A 258 -3.37 -11.16 -14.11
N VAL A 259 -4.09 -11.07 -13.00
CA VAL A 259 -3.63 -10.30 -11.82
C VAL A 259 -2.32 -10.88 -11.26
N GLU A 260 -2.19 -12.22 -11.15
CA GLU A 260 -0.94 -12.86 -10.70
C GLU A 260 0.23 -12.47 -11.61
N ARG A 261 0.09 -12.59 -12.94
CA ARG A 261 1.16 -12.20 -13.87
C ARG A 261 1.51 -10.72 -13.79
N ALA A 262 0.50 -9.87 -13.61
CA ALA A 262 0.73 -8.44 -13.42
C ALA A 262 1.52 -8.15 -12.12
N ILE A 263 1.21 -8.85 -11.03
CA ILE A 263 1.97 -8.75 -9.78
C ILE A 263 3.41 -9.21 -10.00
N ASP A 264 3.61 -10.34 -10.68
CA ASP A 264 4.95 -10.85 -11.01
C ASP A 264 5.76 -9.82 -11.80
N ALA A 265 5.18 -9.28 -12.87
CA ALA A 265 5.84 -8.29 -13.73
C ALA A 265 6.15 -6.98 -12.97
N TYR A 266 5.24 -6.54 -12.12
CA TYR A 266 5.41 -5.32 -11.32
C TYR A 266 6.49 -5.51 -10.24
N MET A 267 6.49 -6.63 -9.52
CA MET A 267 7.47 -6.88 -8.46
C MET A 267 8.88 -7.12 -9.02
N ALA A 268 9.00 -7.63 -10.23
CA ALA A 268 10.28 -7.80 -10.90
C ALA A 268 10.98 -6.47 -11.28
N GLN A 269 10.23 -5.35 -11.30
CA GLN A 269 10.74 -4.01 -11.63
C GLN A 269 11.15 -3.20 -10.37
N ARG A 270 10.97 -3.74 -9.17
CA ARG A 270 11.24 -3.09 -7.88
C ARG A 270 12.47 -3.67 -7.20
#